data_d225ef1f48fc57bf62cb40414c5cd858
#
_entry.id   d225ef1f48fc57bf62cb40414c5cd858
#
_cell.length_a   1.000
_cell.length_b   1.000
_cell.length_c   1.000
_cell.angle_alpha   90.00
_cell.angle_beta   90.00
_cell.angle_gamma   90.00
#
_symmetry.space_group_name_H-M   'P 1'
#
loop_
_entity.id
_entity.type
_entity.pdbx_description
1 polymer ?
#
loop_
_entity_poly.entity_id
_entity_poly.type
_entity_poly.pdbx_seq_one_letter_code
_entity_poly.pdbx_strand_id
1 'polypeptide(L)'
;MKSIDTAKAWLSDTFDAETRSKVQALIDGNPDELNEAFHKNLEFGTGGMRGIMGIGTNRINKYTLGKNTQGLSNYLKKCFPNQEIKVAIAHDCRNNSKKFAKIVADVFAANGIKVFLFSDLRPTPELSFTVRYLGCQAGIVLTASHNPPEYNGYKVYWQDGGQTVPPEDGDIMKAIEAIDFKDIKFNADESLIHYIDKELDNAFAEASIKHGDFNAPEKDKLKIVFTSLHGTSITMVPDVLKRAGFTNVHIVEEQAVPDGNFPTVKSPNPEEPEALTIALKKADEIGADIVIGTDPDCDRIGIAVRDLHGKMVLLNGNQTMVMMTEFLLEQQSKKGFKGNEFVASTIVSTPMVKAIADAYKVEYKEGLTGFKWIAKMIKDFPELTFIGGGEESFGYMISDFVRDKDAVTATLLACEIAAFAKAKGSSFYKELLHAYTKYGFYKEYLISLVKKGISGSEEIAQMMKNLRENPLKEIGGEKVTMIHDIQTSISHIVATGKISTLNIPKSNVLIYYTENGTKIAARPSGTEPKIKFYFSVNTPLERIEDFEATQKILDNKIQKIVNELQLK
;
A
#
# COMPACT_ATOMS: atom_id res chain seq x y z
N MET A 1 -5.78 32.07 -18.34
CA MET A 1 -4.55 32.81 -18.73
C MET A 1 -3.30 32.09 -18.26
N LYS A 2 -3.17 31.71 -16.98
CA LYS A 2 -1.94 31.11 -16.45
C LYS A 2 -1.50 29.79 -17.13
N SER A 3 -2.43 28.91 -17.49
CA SER A 3 -2.13 27.59 -18.11
C SER A 3 -1.56 27.74 -19.53
N ILE A 4 -2.11 28.65 -20.34
CA ILE A 4 -1.64 28.92 -21.71
C ILE A 4 -0.22 29.53 -21.72
N ASP A 5 0.10 30.38 -20.75
CA ASP A 5 1.44 30.98 -20.64
C ASP A 5 2.48 29.93 -20.23
N THR A 6 2.11 29.02 -19.32
CA THR A 6 2.96 27.87 -18.94
C THR A 6 3.17 26.94 -20.14
N ALA A 7 2.13 26.64 -20.91
CA ALA A 7 2.25 25.82 -22.12
C ALA A 7 3.15 26.47 -23.18
N LYS A 8 3.01 27.78 -23.43
CA LYS A 8 3.88 28.53 -24.36
C LYS A 8 5.34 28.48 -23.95
N ALA A 9 5.67 28.50 -22.66
CA ALA A 9 7.04 28.35 -22.20
C ALA A 9 7.67 26.99 -22.59
N TRP A 10 6.83 25.95 -22.79
CA TRP A 10 7.27 24.63 -23.23
C TRP A 10 7.53 24.55 -24.74
N LEU A 11 7.34 25.63 -25.50
CA LEU A 11 7.71 25.71 -26.92
C LEU A 11 9.17 26.16 -27.12
N SER A 12 9.91 26.44 -26.06
CA SER A 12 11.32 26.81 -26.12
C SER A 12 12.23 25.64 -26.47
N ASP A 13 13.47 25.93 -26.86
CA ASP A 13 14.48 24.90 -27.23
C ASP A 13 14.97 24.05 -26.05
N THR A 14 14.53 24.34 -24.83
CA THR A 14 14.71 23.47 -23.67
C THR A 14 14.02 22.11 -23.86
N PHE A 15 12.95 22.09 -24.64
CA PHE A 15 12.12 20.90 -24.90
C PHE A 15 12.39 20.35 -26.31
N ASP A 16 12.39 19.02 -26.44
CA ASP A 16 12.61 18.38 -27.74
C ASP A 16 11.47 18.66 -28.73
N ALA A 17 11.76 18.45 -30.02
CA ALA A 17 10.82 18.77 -31.11
C ALA A 17 9.48 18.04 -31.00
N GLU A 18 9.49 16.78 -30.55
CA GLU A 18 8.28 15.98 -30.36
C GLU A 18 7.40 16.61 -29.25
N THR A 19 8.01 16.99 -28.13
CA THR A 19 7.32 17.65 -27.02
C THR A 19 6.72 18.98 -27.47
N ARG A 20 7.49 19.83 -28.17
CA ARG A 20 7.00 21.11 -28.69
C ARG A 20 5.82 20.94 -29.62
N SER A 21 5.89 19.97 -30.53
CA SER A 21 4.78 19.65 -31.45
C SER A 21 3.50 19.26 -30.72
N LYS A 22 3.62 18.40 -29.68
CA LYS A 22 2.48 17.98 -28.86
C LYS A 22 1.90 19.13 -28.03
N VAL A 23 2.76 20.03 -27.50
CA VAL A 23 2.32 21.24 -26.78
C VAL A 23 1.57 22.18 -27.70
N GLN A 24 2.10 22.41 -28.94
CA GLN A 24 1.41 23.24 -29.92
C GLN A 24 0.03 22.67 -30.27
N ALA A 25 -0.06 21.34 -30.46
CA ALA A 25 -1.34 20.69 -30.72
C ALA A 25 -2.35 20.84 -29.58
N LEU A 26 -1.89 20.84 -28.31
CA LEU A 26 -2.75 21.15 -27.15
C LEU A 26 -3.19 22.63 -27.13
N ILE A 27 -2.32 23.56 -27.49
CA ILE A 27 -2.63 25.00 -27.56
C ILE A 27 -3.68 25.27 -28.64
N ASP A 28 -3.58 24.61 -29.78
CA ASP A 28 -4.47 24.78 -30.93
C ASP A 28 -5.77 23.95 -30.79
N GLY A 29 -5.79 23.02 -29.83
CA GLY A 29 -6.87 22.05 -29.64
C GLY A 29 -7.85 22.40 -28.52
N ASN A 30 -8.04 21.46 -27.56
CA ASN A 30 -9.04 21.58 -26.49
C ASN A 30 -8.52 22.42 -25.31
N PRO A 31 -9.15 23.59 -25.00
CA PRO A 31 -8.76 24.45 -23.88
C PRO A 31 -8.86 23.75 -22.51
N ASP A 32 -9.81 22.85 -22.31
CA ASP A 32 -9.98 22.14 -21.04
C ASP A 32 -8.82 21.16 -20.81
N GLU A 33 -8.43 20.40 -21.84
CA GLU A 33 -7.30 19.49 -21.80
C GLU A 33 -5.97 20.26 -21.58
N LEU A 34 -5.80 21.41 -22.26
CA LEU A 34 -4.67 22.30 -22.03
C LEU A 34 -4.62 22.77 -20.56
N ASN A 35 -5.77 23.20 -20.04
CA ASN A 35 -5.86 23.68 -18.67
C ASN A 35 -5.52 22.54 -17.67
N GLU A 36 -6.07 21.34 -17.85
CA GLU A 36 -5.75 20.20 -17.01
C GLU A 36 -4.27 19.83 -17.04
N ALA A 37 -3.62 19.94 -18.21
CA ALA A 37 -2.21 19.59 -18.37
C ALA A 37 -1.25 20.61 -17.73
N PHE A 38 -1.63 21.92 -17.66
CA PHE A 38 -0.73 23.00 -17.30
C PHE A 38 -1.19 23.91 -16.15
N HIS A 39 -2.36 23.69 -15.51
CA HIS A 39 -2.89 24.58 -14.47
C HIS A 39 -2.04 24.58 -13.18
N LYS A 40 -1.31 23.50 -12.93
CA LYS A 40 -0.41 23.33 -11.78
C LYS A 40 0.79 22.44 -12.14
N ASN A 41 1.76 22.36 -11.24
CA ASN A 41 2.78 21.32 -11.29
C ASN A 41 2.23 20.04 -10.66
N LEU A 42 2.64 18.88 -11.18
CA LEU A 42 2.37 17.61 -10.54
C LEU A 42 3.07 17.59 -9.18
N GLU A 43 2.29 17.39 -8.15
CA GLU A 43 2.80 17.42 -6.77
C GLU A 43 3.65 16.18 -6.48
N PHE A 44 4.82 16.39 -5.93
CA PHE A 44 5.58 15.35 -5.27
C PHE A 44 5.02 15.24 -3.85
N GLY A 45 4.15 14.25 -3.64
CA GLY A 45 3.59 13.96 -2.32
C GLY A 45 4.60 13.27 -1.41
N THR A 46 4.18 12.92 -0.22
CA THR A 46 5.01 12.13 0.71
C THR A 46 5.33 10.75 0.10
N GLY A 47 6.59 10.56 -0.31
CA GLY A 47 7.08 9.29 -0.87
C GLY A 47 7.02 9.16 -2.39
N GLY A 48 6.67 10.23 -3.15
CA GLY A 48 6.69 10.21 -4.60
C GLY A 48 5.59 11.01 -5.28
N MET A 49 5.46 10.86 -6.60
CA MET A 49 4.40 11.48 -7.39
C MET A 49 3.59 10.43 -8.16
N ARG A 50 2.35 10.76 -8.46
CA ARG A 50 1.44 9.93 -9.26
C ARG A 50 0.53 10.83 -10.10
N GLY A 51 0.32 10.48 -11.36
CA GLY A 51 -0.54 11.26 -12.25
C GLY A 51 -0.78 10.58 -13.59
N ILE A 52 -1.62 11.21 -14.40
CA ILE A 52 -1.88 10.80 -15.78
C ILE A 52 -0.62 11.04 -16.61
N MET A 53 -0.30 10.08 -17.48
CA MET A 53 0.77 10.23 -18.47
C MET A 53 0.38 11.22 -19.56
N GLY A 54 1.32 12.04 -20.01
CA GLY A 54 1.08 13.00 -21.10
C GLY A 54 1.99 14.21 -21.05
N ILE A 55 1.72 15.18 -21.92
CA ILE A 55 2.47 16.44 -21.98
C ILE A 55 1.88 17.44 -20.99
N GLY A 56 2.75 18.14 -20.30
CA GLY A 56 2.37 19.21 -19.36
C GLY A 56 3.03 19.08 -17.99
N THR A 57 2.93 20.15 -17.22
CA THR A 57 3.52 20.22 -15.86
C THR A 57 2.74 19.39 -14.85
N ASN A 58 1.45 19.10 -15.11
CA ASN A 58 0.56 18.27 -14.28
C ASN A 58 0.40 16.86 -14.86
N ARG A 59 1.42 16.33 -15.52
CA ARG A 59 1.44 15.01 -16.17
C ARG A 59 2.75 14.28 -15.88
N ILE A 60 2.72 12.94 -15.94
CA ILE A 60 3.93 12.11 -15.92
C ILE A 60 4.52 12.08 -17.32
N ASN A 61 5.74 12.57 -17.47
CA ASN A 61 6.49 12.60 -18.72
C ASN A 61 8.00 12.73 -18.46
N LYS A 62 8.79 12.69 -19.54
CA LYS A 62 10.27 12.82 -19.50
C LYS A 62 10.74 13.98 -18.64
N TYR A 63 10.11 15.17 -18.78
CA TYR A 63 10.59 16.39 -18.12
C TYR A 63 10.18 16.46 -16.65
N THR A 64 8.96 16.03 -16.29
CA THR A 64 8.53 15.97 -14.90
C THR A 64 9.30 14.90 -14.12
N LEU A 65 9.56 13.73 -14.73
CA LEU A 65 10.44 12.70 -14.17
C LEU A 65 11.89 13.20 -14.06
N GLY A 66 12.41 13.84 -15.12
CA GLY A 66 13.75 14.40 -15.13
C GLY A 66 13.96 15.45 -14.04
N LYS A 67 12.99 16.36 -13.87
CA LYS A 67 13.02 17.39 -12.82
C LYS A 67 13.10 16.77 -11.41
N ASN A 68 12.25 15.77 -11.14
CA ASN A 68 12.24 15.08 -9.86
C ASN A 68 13.57 14.35 -9.61
N THR A 69 14.08 13.65 -10.62
CA THR A 69 15.34 12.92 -10.53
C THR A 69 16.54 13.84 -10.38
N GLN A 70 16.56 14.99 -11.05
CA GLN A 70 17.60 15.99 -10.89
C GLN A 70 17.60 16.58 -9.47
N GLY A 71 16.41 16.93 -8.94
CA GLY A 71 16.28 17.42 -7.57
C GLY A 71 16.75 16.40 -6.54
N LEU A 72 16.31 15.14 -6.69
CA LEU A 72 16.75 14.03 -5.84
C LEU A 72 18.26 13.79 -5.95
N SER A 73 18.85 13.85 -7.16
CA SER A 73 20.30 13.74 -7.36
C SER A 73 21.07 14.82 -6.60
N ASN A 74 20.60 16.06 -6.64
CA ASN A 74 21.21 17.18 -5.91
C ASN A 74 21.11 16.98 -4.39
N TYR A 75 19.95 16.49 -3.91
CA TYR A 75 19.74 16.19 -2.50
C TYR A 75 20.63 15.05 -2.02
N LEU A 76 20.72 13.95 -2.77
CA LEU A 76 21.60 12.83 -2.43
C LEU A 76 23.06 13.26 -2.31
N LYS A 77 23.57 14.07 -3.25
CA LYS A 77 24.94 14.61 -3.19
C LYS A 77 25.18 15.49 -1.96
N LYS A 78 24.16 16.21 -1.52
CA LYS A 78 24.22 17.02 -0.29
C LYS A 78 24.24 16.14 0.96
N CYS A 79 23.45 15.04 0.98
CA CYS A 79 23.37 14.14 2.13
C CYS A 79 24.59 13.22 2.26
N PHE A 80 25.19 12.82 1.13
CA PHE A 80 26.28 11.85 1.06
C PHE A 80 27.53 12.43 0.38
N PRO A 81 28.10 13.52 0.92
CA PRO A 81 29.29 14.14 0.34
C PRO A 81 30.48 13.16 0.41
N ASN A 82 31.28 13.10 -0.65
CA ASN A 82 32.49 12.28 -0.75
C ASN A 82 32.23 10.74 -0.68
N GLN A 83 31.02 10.29 -0.94
CA GLN A 83 30.69 8.88 -1.05
C GLN A 83 30.29 8.51 -2.48
N GLU A 84 30.53 7.27 -2.89
CA GLU A 84 29.91 6.71 -4.09
C GLU A 84 28.40 6.57 -3.83
N ILE A 85 27.59 7.35 -4.52
CA ILE A 85 26.13 7.28 -4.41
C ILE A 85 25.60 6.22 -5.37
N LYS A 86 24.76 5.34 -4.87
CA LYS A 86 24.13 4.25 -5.59
C LYS A 86 22.61 4.37 -5.49
N VAL A 87 21.92 4.10 -6.61
CA VAL A 87 20.45 4.10 -6.66
C VAL A 87 19.98 2.82 -7.36
N ALA A 88 18.98 2.15 -6.81
CA ALA A 88 18.30 1.03 -7.46
C ALA A 88 17.01 1.50 -8.14
N ILE A 89 16.69 0.96 -9.32
CA ILE A 89 15.49 1.35 -10.08
C ILE A 89 14.76 0.10 -10.55
N ALA A 90 13.46 0.03 -10.25
CA ALA A 90 12.54 -0.96 -10.76
C ALA A 90 11.32 -0.29 -11.44
N HIS A 91 10.55 -1.07 -12.17
CA HIS A 91 9.33 -0.62 -12.80
C HIS A 91 8.28 -1.74 -12.85
N ASP A 92 7.02 -1.36 -12.92
CA ASP A 92 5.92 -2.29 -13.13
C ASP A 92 5.62 -2.55 -14.62
N CYS A 93 4.48 -3.22 -14.89
CA CYS A 93 4.03 -3.57 -16.24
C CYS A 93 3.37 -2.41 -16.99
N ARG A 94 3.16 -1.25 -16.37
CA ARG A 94 2.40 -0.15 -16.96
C ARG A 94 3.03 0.38 -18.23
N ASN A 95 2.18 0.91 -19.11
CA ASN A 95 2.61 1.59 -20.31
C ASN A 95 3.69 2.64 -19.97
N ASN A 96 4.76 2.65 -20.75
CA ASN A 96 5.94 3.52 -20.59
C ASN A 96 6.78 3.30 -19.32
N SER A 97 6.43 2.44 -18.35
CA SER A 97 7.22 2.28 -17.11
C SER A 97 8.68 1.94 -17.39
N LYS A 98 8.97 1.01 -18.31
CA LYS A 98 10.35 0.67 -18.73
C LYS A 98 11.09 1.86 -19.35
N LYS A 99 10.42 2.62 -20.23
CA LYS A 99 10.98 3.83 -20.84
C LYS A 99 11.27 4.91 -19.80
N PHE A 100 10.36 5.09 -18.86
CA PHE A 100 10.52 6.06 -17.78
C PHE A 100 11.62 5.66 -16.81
N ALA A 101 11.78 4.37 -16.50
CA ALA A 101 12.88 3.86 -15.68
C ALA A 101 14.25 4.17 -16.33
N LYS A 102 14.38 4.00 -17.64
CA LYS A 102 15.61 4.37 -18.36
C LYS A 102 15.86 5.87 -18.32
N ILE A 103 14.84 6.74 -18.51
CA ILE A 103 14.99 8.20 -18.38
C ILE A 103 15.48 8.59 -16.98
N VAL A 104 14.92 7.98 -15.95
CA VAL A 104 15.34 8.21 -14.55
C VAL A 104 16.79 7.76 -14.34
N ALA A 105 17.16 6.58 -14.86
CA ALA A 105 18.52 6.07 -14.82
C ALA A 105 19.50 7.01 -15.51
N ASP A 106 19.13 7.54 -16.68
CA ASP A 106 19.95 8.47 -17.46
C ASP A 106 20.24 9.76 -16.67
N VAL A 107 19.23 10.33 -16.02
CA VAL A 107 19.42 11.56 -15.22
C VAL A 107 20.31 11.30 -14.00
N PHE A 108 20.16 10.18 -13.29
CA PHE A 108 21.08 9.83 -12.20
C PHE A 108 22.50 9.64 -12.70
N ALA A 109 22.71 8.88 -13.77
CA ALA A 109 24.03 8.63 -14.36
C ALA A 109 24.68 9.92 -14.89
N ALA A 110 23.91 10.82 -15.54
CA ALA A 110 24.36 12.14 -15.95
C ALA A 110 24.81 13.04 -14.77
N ASN A 111 24.37 12.71 -13.57
CA ASN A 111 24.78 13.37 -12.34
C ASN A 111 25.92 12.63 -11.61
N GLY A 112 26.53 11.60 -12.21
CA GLY A 112 27.63 10.84 -11.63
C GLY A 112 27.20 9.90 -10.52
N ILE A 113 25.94 9.46 -10.53
CA ILE A 113 25.37 8.51 -9.56
C ILE A 113 25.33 7.12 -10.21
N LYS A 114 25.81 6.11 -9.50
CA LYS A 114 25.79 4.73 -9.93
C LYS A 114 24.38 4.17 -9.84
N VAL A 115 23.90 3.58 -10.92
CA VAL A 115 22.53 3.09 -11.06
C VAL A 115 22.53 1.56 -11.19
N PHE A 116 21.71 0.91 -10.40
CA PHE A 116 21.33 -0.49 -10.54
C PHE A 116 19.91 -0.55 -11.10
N LEU A 117 19.78 -0.87 -12.38
CA LEU A 117 18.51 -0.88 -13.11
C LEU A 117 18.08 -2.31 -13.39
N PHE A 118 16.92 -2.71 -12.92
CA PHE A 118 16.34 -3.97 -13.38
C PHE A 118 16.06 -3.92 -14.88
N SER A 119 16.51 -4.95 -15.61
CA SER A 119 16.37 -4.98 -17.08
C SER A 119 14.92 -5.16 -17.52
N ASP A 120 14.09 -5.70 -16.64
CA ASP A 120 12.66 -5.91 -16.86
C ASP A 120 11.88 -5.63 -15.56
N LEU A 121 10.54 -5.69 -15.64
CA LEU A 121 9.63 -5.40 -14.52
C LEU A 121 9.93 -6.27 -13.28
N ARG A 122 9.83 -5.66 -12.09
CA ARG A 122 9.99 -6.34 -10.80
C ARG A 122 9.02 -5.79 -9.76
N PRO A 123 8.66 -6.61 -8.75
CA PRO A 123 7.85 -6.21 -7.61
C PRO A 123 8.42 -5.03 -6.83
N THR A 124 7.54 -4.17 -6.34
CA THR A 124 7.92 -3.07 -5.42
C THR A 124 8.69 -3.55 -4.19
N PRO A 125 8.30 -4.64 -3.49
CA PRO A 125 9.07 -5.14 -2.33
C PRO A 125 10.47 -5.62 -2.71
N GLU A 126 10.68 -6.14 -3.92
CA GLU A 126 11.99 -6.54 -4.39
C GLU A 126 12.93 -5.34 -4.56
N LEU A 127 12.41 -4.17 -4.98
CA LEU A 127 13.21 -2.96 -4.97
C LEU A 127 13.58 -2.54 -3.54
N SER A 128 12.63 -2.55 -2.60
CA SER A 128 12.92 -2.24 -1.19
C SER A 128 14.03 -3.12 -0.63
N PHE A 129 13.99 -4.42 -0.92
CA PHE A 129 15.05 -5.37 -0.61
C PHE A 129 16.38 -5.01 -1.28
N THR A 130 16.35 -4.72 -2.58
CA THR A 130 17.54 -4.42 -3.39
C THR A 130 18.28 -3.18 -2.89
N VAL A 131 17.56 -2.12 -2.48
CA VAL A 131 18.16 -0.91 -1.89
C VAL A 131 19.05 -1.27 -0.70
N ARG A 132 18.56 -2.13 0.18
CA ARG A 132 19.29 -2.58 1.38
C ARG A 132 20.39 -3.58 1.03
N TYR A 133 20.11 -4.53 0.16
CA TYR A 133 21.05 -5.60 -0.22
C TYR A 133 22.29 -5.05 -0.91
N LEU A 134 22.15 -4.07 -1.81
CA LEU A 134 23.26 -3.42 -2.53
C LEU A 134 23.83 -2.19 -1.79
N GLY A 135 23.26 -1.82 -0.65
CA GLY A 135 23.66 -0.60 0.09
C GLY A 135 23.48 0.68 -0.72
N CYS A 136 22.34 0.81 -1.41
CA CYS A 136 21.99 2.00 -2.16
C CYS A 136 21.50 3.11 -1.22
N GLN A 137 21.77 4.37 -1.56
CA GLN A 137 21.28 5.52 -0.80
C GLN A 137 19.82 5.85 -1.10
N ALA A 138 19.33 5.43 -2.28
CA ALA A 138 17.93 5.58 -2.65
C ALA A 138 17.46 4.46 -3.60
N GLY A 139 16.15 4.33 -3.73
CA GLY A 139 15.50 3.47 -4.71
C GLY A 139 14.34 4.16 -5.39
N ILE A 140 14.04 3.77 -6.61
CA ILE A 140 12.91 4.31 -7.39
C ILE A 140 12.09 3.16 -7.96
N VAL A 141 10.75 3.25 -7.84
CA VAL A 141 9.83 2.39 -8.58
C VAL A 141 8.93 3.23 -9.48
N LEU A 142 8.93 2.93 -10.78
CA LEU A 142 8.01 3.51 -11.74
C LEU A 142 6.71 2.69 -11.73
N THR A 143 5.70 3.17 -11.03
CA THR A 143 4.41 2.50 -10.85
C THR A 143 3.33 3.48 -10.43
N ALA A 144 2.08 3.15 -10.74
CA ALA A 144 0.91 3.78 -10.15
C ALA A 144 0.03 2.77 -9.40
N SER A 145 0.63 1.64 -8.93
CA SER A 145 -0.07 0.57 -8.21
C SER A 145 -1.32 0.09 -9.00
N HIS A 146 -2.49 0.14 -8.42
CA HIS A 146 -3.77 -0.29 -9.02
C HIS A 146 -4.55 0.81 -9.75
N ASN A 147 -3.98 2.00 -9.97
CA ASN A 147 -4.66 3.05 -10.73
C ASN A 147 -4.96 2.63 -12.19
N PRO A 148 -5.91 3.29 -12.90
CA PRO A 148 -6.20 3.04 -14.30
C PRO A 148 -4.99 3.10 -15.23
N PRO A 149 -5.07 2.53 -16.46
CA PRO A 149 -3.94 2.39 -17.41
C PRO A 149 -3.24 3.69 -17.80
N GLU A 150 -3.97 4.82 -17.81
CA GLU A 150 -3.44 6.14 -18.17
C GLU A 150 -2.52 6.74 -17.11
N TYR A 151 -2.49 6.18 -15.88
CA TYR A 151 -1.66 6.64 -14.79
C TYR A 151 -0.28 5.98 -14.77
N ASN A 152 0.71 6.75 -14.33
CA ASN A 152 2.00 6.24 -13.88
C ASN A 152 2.47 7.04 -12.66
N GLY A 153 3.64 6.70 -12.10
CA GLY A 153 4.16 7.37 -10.93
C GLY A 153 5.63 7.10 -10.70
N TYR A 154 6.14 7.70 -9.64
CA TYR A 154 7.54 7.70 -9.25
C TYR A 154 7.59 7.61 -7.73
N LYS A 155 7.73 6.38 -7.17
CA LYS A 155 7.89 6.14 -5.73
C LYS A 155 9.37 6.28 -5.37
N VAL A 156 9.67 6.95 -4.25
CA VAL A 156 11.04 7.15 -3.76
C VAL A 156 11.24 6.41 -2.44
N TYR A 157 12.29 5.61 -2.39
CA TYR A 157 12.74 4.84 -1.24
C TYR A 157 14.06 5.39 -0.73
N TRP A 158 14.24 5.40 0.58
CA TRP A 158 15.47 5.84 1.22
C TRP A 158 16.42 4.66 1.47
N GLN A 159 17.63 4.94 1.96
CA GLN A 159 18.69 3.95 2.17
C GLN A 159 18.29 2.78 3.11
N ASP A 160 17.27 2.95 3.94
CA ASP A 160 16.73 1.90 4.79
C ASP A 160 15.74 0.97 4.06
N GLY A 161 15.45 1.23 2.78
CA GLY A 161 14.52 0.48 1.95
C GLY A 161 13.06 0.89 2.13
N GLY A 162 12.74 1.83 3.03
CA GLY A 162 11.40 2.37 3.22
C GLY A 162 11.12 3.57 2.30
N GLN A 163 9.84 3.80 1.99
CA GLN A 163 9.46 5.03 1.30
C GLN A 163 9.85 6.27 2.13
N THR A 164 10.24 7.34 1.44
CA THR A 164 10.65 8.58 2.11
C THR A 164 9.53 9.14 2.99
N VAL A 165 9.92 9.61 4.17
CA VAL A 165 9.07 10.21 5.20
C VAL A 165 9.73 11.49 5.71
N PRO A 166 9.03 12.32 6.49
CA PRO A 166 9.68 13.47 7.11
C PRO A 166 10.92 13.10 7.96
N PRO A 167 12.03 13.86 7.87
CA PRO A 167 12.18 15.15 7.16
C PRO A 167 12.57 15.00 5.69
N GLU A 168 13.03 13.83 5.25
CA GLU A 168 13.65 13.62 3.93
C GLU A 168 12.71 13.98 2.78
N ASP A 169 11.41 13.63 2.85
CA ASP A 169 10.43 13.93 1.80
C ASP A 169 10.28 15.45 1.56
N GLY A 170 10.20 16.23 2.63
CA GLY A 170 10.09 17.68 2.55
C GLY A 170 11.35 18.35 1.98
N ASP A 171 12.53 17.83 2.28
CA ASP A 171 13.79 18.36 1.78
C ASP A 171 14.03 17.98 0.31
N ILE A 172 13.60 16.77 -0.10
CA ILE A 172 13.55 16.34 -1.50
C ILE A 172 12.63 17.26 -2.30
N MET A 173 11.42 17.56 -1.78
CA MET A 173 10.48 18.49 -2.44
C MET A 173 11.11 19.85 -2.70
N LYS A 174 11.77 20.45 -1.70
CA LYS A 174 12.48 21.74 -1.86
C LYS A 174 13.57 21.67 -2.93
N ALA A 175 14.32 20.56 -2.96
CA ALA A 175 15.37 20.37 -3.96
C ALA A 175 14.78 20.24 -5.38
N ILE A 176 13.61 19.57 -5.54
CA ILE A 176 12.90 19.46 -6.82
C ILE A 176 12.32 20.81 -7.26
N GLU A 177 11.73 21.56 -6.35
CA GLU A 177 11.15 22.88 -6.65
C GLU A 177 12.21 23.87 -7.18
N ALA A 178 13.44 23.77 -6.69
CA ALA A 178 14.56 24.62 -7.10
C ALA A 178 15.10 24.32 -8.52
N ILE A 179 14.65 23.25 -9.19
CA ILE A 179 15.13 22.85 -10.53
C ILE A 179 14.33 23.55 -11.62
N ASP A 180 15.01 24.24 -12.52
CA ASP A 180 14.44 24.62 -13.81
C ASP A 180 14.57 23.47 -14.83
N PHE A 181 13.64 23.36 -15.78
CA PHE A 181 13.67 22.29 -16.80
C PHE A 181 14.95 22.29 -17.65
N LYS A 182 15.56 23.46 -17.89
CA LYS A 182 16.83 23.62 -18.61
C LYS A 182 18.04 23.04 -17.88
N ASP A 183 17.95 22.87 -16.54
CA ASP A 183 19.04 22.40 -15.70
C ASP A 183 19.06 20.87 -15.56
N ILE A 184 18.10 20.19 -16.16
CA ILE A 184 18.00 18.73 -16.14
C ILE A 184 19.08 18.14 -17.04
N LYS A 185 19.92 17.26 -16.50
CA LYS A 185 20.95 16.56 -17.23
C LYS A 185 20.41 15.22 -17.76
N PHE A 186 20.26 15.12 -19.09
CA PHE A 186 19.77 13.88 -19.73
C PHE A 186 20.88 13.05 -20.39
N ASN A 187 22.09 13.58 -20.52
CA ASN A 187 23.19 12.90 -21.20
C ASN A 187 23.90 11.97 -20.21
N ALA A 188 23.47 10.71 -20.18
CA ALA A 188 23.96 9.71 -19.26
C ALA A 188 25.44 9.34 -19.52
N ASP A 189 26.17 9.05 -18.45
CA ASP A 189 27.34 8.20 -18.51
C ASP A 189 26.87 6.75 -18.38
N GLU A 190 26.74 6.05 -19.52
CA GLU A 190 26.25 4.68 -19.58
C GLU A 190 27.09 3.68 -18.76
N SER A 191 28.37 4.02 -18.48
CA SER A 191 29.23 3.16 -17.65
C SER A 191 28.78 3.09 -16.19
N LEU A 192 27.93 4.03 -15.76
CA LEU A 192 27.35 4.06 -14.41
C LEU A 192 26.03 3.29 -14.30
N ILE A 193 25.47 2.81 -15.42
CA ILE A 193 24.21 2.06 -15.43
C ILE A 193 24.50 0.56 -15.48
N HIS A 194 24.22 -0.13 -14.39
CA HIS A 194 24.41 -1.58 -14.24
C HIS A 194 23.06 -2.28 -14.25
N TYR A 195 22.84 -3.16 -15.22
CA TYR A 195 21.64 -3.98 -15.25
C TYR A 195 21.73 -5.12 -14.25
N ILE A 196 20.66 -5.32 -13.51
CA ILE A 196 20.52 -6.34 -12.46
C ILE A 196 19.27 -7.19 -12.72
N ASP A 197 19.33 -8.47 -12.38
CA ASP A 197 18.24 -9.43 -12.60
C ASP A 197 18.36 -10.63 -11.65
N LYS A 198 18.55 -11.84 -12.21
CA LYS A 198 18.47 -13.15 -11.53
C LYS A 198 19.22 -13.29 -10.19
N GLU A 199 20.31 -12.58 -10.00
CA GLU A 199 21.05 -12.63 -8.73
C GLU A 199 20.18 -12.05 -7.61
N LEU A 200 19.55 -10.90 -7.89
CA LEU A 200 18.67 -10.23 -6.94
C LEU A 200 17.35 -11.00 -6.77
N ASP A 201 16.77 -11.51 -7.88
CA ASP A 201 15.58 -12.37 -7.84
C ASP A 201 15.80 -13.56 -6.90
N ASN A 202 16.94 -14.23 -7.02
CA ASN A 202 17.29 -15.38 -6.17
C ASN A 202 17.48 -14.97 -4.70
N ALA A 203 18.22 -13.90 -4.45
CA ALA A 203 18.45 -13.40 -3.09
C ALA A 203 17.12 -12.98 -2.40
N PHE A 204 16.24 -12.33 -3.15
CA PHE A 204 14.92 -11.93 -2.64
C PHE A 204 14.02 -13.16 -2.40
N ALA A 205 13.99 -14.13 -3.32
CA ALA A 205 13.25 -15.38 -3.14
C ALA A 205 13.71 -16.17 -1.91
N GLU A 206 15.02 -16.28 -1.71
CA GLU A 206 15.59 -16.93 -0.52
C GLU A 206 15.22 -16.19 0.78
N ALA A 207 15.27 -14.86 0.76
CA ALA A 207 14.85 -14.07 1.91
C ALA A 207 13.35 -14.23 2.19
N SER A 208 12.50 -14.23 1.16
CA SER A 208 11.05 -14.44 1.28
C SER A 208 10.73 -15.81 1.88
N ILE A 209 11.41 -16.87 1.40
CA ILE A 209 11.24 -18.23 1.94
C ILE A 209 11.73 -18.31 3.39
N LYS A 210 12.89 -17.73 3.70
CA LYS A 210 13.44 -17.71 5.06
C LYS A 210 12.47 -17.11 6.08
N HIS A 211 11.69 -16.11 5.69
CA HIS A 211 10.80 -15.39 6.59
C HIS A 211 9.33 -15.84 6.48
N GLY A 212 8.89 -16.37 5.34
CA GLY A 212 7.51 -16.74 5.07
C GLY A 212 7.20 -18.23 5.11
N ASP A 213 8.20 -19.10 5.07
CA ASP A 213 8.03 -20.56 5.15
C ASP A 213 8.13 -21.04 6.60
N PHE A 214 7.06 -21.65 7.08
CA PHE A 214 6.94 -22.23 8.43
C PHE A 214 6.87 -23.76 8.41
N ASN A 215 7.21 -24.37 7.26
CA ASN A 215 7.21 -25.81 7.05
C ASN A 215 5.85 -26.46 7.29
N ALA A 216 4.80 -25.87 6.74
CA ALA A 216 3.48 -26.48 6.77
C ALA A 216 3.53 -27.90 6.18
N PRO A 217 2.80 -28.87 6.77
CA PRO A 217 2.71 -30.20 6.18
C PRO A 217 1.85 -30.20 4.92
N GLU A 218 2.07 -31.16 4.03
CA GLU A 218 1.21 -31.45 2.87
C GLU A 218 1.00 -30.27 1.91
N LYS A 219 2.03 -29.43 1.72
CA LYS A 219 1.98 -28.24 0.83
C LYS A 219 1.57 -28.57 -0.60
N ASP A 220 1.96 -29.72 -1.09
CA ASP A 220 1.64 -30.25 -2.42
C ASP A 220 0.14 -30.58 -2.59
N LYS A 221 -0.58 -30.79 -1.48
CA LYS A 221 -2.03 -31.05 -1.48
C LYS A 221 -2.88 -29.77 -1.45
N LEU A 222 -2.29 -28.61 -1.13
CA LEU A 222 -3.01 -27.34 -1.14
C LEU A 222 -3.21 -26.88 -2.59
N LYS A 223 -4.46 -26.79 -3.02
CA LYS A 223 -4.80 -26.34 -4.37
C LYS A 223 -4.98 -24.83 -4.41
N ILE A 224 -4.06 -24.14 -5.07
CA ILE A 224 -3.95 -22.68 -5.12
C ILE A 224 -4.32 -22.18 -6.53
N VAL A 225 -5.20 -21.19 -6.63
CA VAL A 225 -5.36 -20.39 -7.85
C VAL A 225 -4.65 -19.06 -7.63
N PHE A 226 -3.78 -18.67 -8.57
CA PHE A 226 -3.00 -17.45 -8.52
C PHE A 226 -3.24 -16.57 -9.73
N THR A 227 -3.44 -15.27 -9.51
CA THR A 227 -3.45 -14.25 -10.56
C THR A 227 -2.56 -13.07 -10.20
N SER A 228 -1.73 -12.67 -11.17
CA SER A 228 -0.91 -11.45 -11.09
C SER A 228 -1.67 -10.19 -11.50
N LEU A 229 -2.91 -10.29 -11.96
CA LEU A 229 -3.68 -9.19 -12.56
C LEU A 229 -2.84 -8.40 -13.59
N HIS A 230 -2.17 -9.13 -14.50
CA HIS A 230 -1.23 -8.60 -15.50
C HIS A 230 0.01 -7.88 -14.90
N GLY A 231 0.30 -8.08 -13.62
CA GLY A 231 1.33 -7.36 -12.87
C GLY A 231 2.65 -8.09 -12.73
N THR A 232 3.51 -7.52 -11.88
CA THR A 232 4.90 -7.95 -11.66
C THR A 232 5.04 -9.23 -10.86
N SER A 233 4.04 -9.62 -10.08
CA SER A 233 4.10 -10.79 -9.21
C SER A 233 4.32 -12.11 -9.96
N ILE A 234 4.01 -12.16 -11.26
CA ILE A 234 4.26 -13.34 -12.10
C ILE A 234 5.76 -13.69 -12.16
N THR A 235 6.65 -12.73 -11.95
CA THR A 235 8.11 -12.95 -11.97
C THR A 235 8.62 -13.66 -10.73
N MET A 236 7.93 -13.52 -9.59
CA MET A 236 8.45 -13.97 -8.29
C MET A 236 7.54 -14.98 -7.58
N VAL A 237 6.22 -14.74 -7.51
CA VAL A 237 5.31 -15.55 -6.70
C VAL A 237 5.30 -17.04 -7.09
N PRO A 238 5.20 -17.42 -8.38
CA PRO A 238 5.23 -18.84 -8.75
C PRO A 238 6.53 -19.54 -8.38
N ASP A 239 7.66 -18.86 -8.50
CA ASP A 239 8.99 -19.41 -8.16
C ASP A 239 9.16 -19.58 -6.64
N VAL A 240 8.77 -18.57 -5.84
CA VAL A 240 8.81 -18.62 -4.38
C VAL A 240 7.92 -19.75 -3.85
N LEU A 241 6.68 -19.87 -4.33
CA LEU A 241 5.75 -20.94 -3.94
C LEU A 241 6.33 -22.32 -4.28
N LYS A 242 6.86 -22.48 -5.51
CA LYS A 242 7.48 -23.74 -5.94
C LYS A 242 8.68 -24.13 -5.09
N ARG A 243 9.60 -23.19 -4.83
CA ARG A 243 10.77 -23.42 -3.98
C ARG A 243 10.39 -23.77 -2.54
N ALA A 244 9.30 -23.18 -2.04
CA ALA A 244 8.75 -23.49 -0.71
C ALA A 244 7.98 -24.82 -0.65
N GLY A 245 7.79 -25.52 -1.78
CA GLY A 245 7.14 -26.84 -1.85
C GLY A 245 5.66 -26.83 -2.23
N PHE A 246 5.08 -25.68 -2.54
CA PHE A 246 3.71 -25.57 -3.09
C PHE A 246 3.75 -25.86 -4.60
N THR A 247 3.36 -27.08 -4.99
CA THR A 247 3.46 -27.53 -6.39
C THR A 247 2.11 -27.57 -7.11
N ASN A 248 1.00 -27.45 -6.37
CA ASN A 248 -0.36 -27.48 -6.93
C ASN A 248 -0.91 -26.05 -7.12
N VAL A 249 -0.17 -25.25 -7.92
CA VAL A 249 -0.48 -23.86 -8.22
C VAL A 249 -1.03 -23.74 -9.64
N HIS A 250 -2.24 -23.19 -9.77
CA HIS A 250 -2.95 -22.97 -11.02
C HIS A 250 -2.97 -21.47 -11.33
N ILE A 251 -2.14 -21.04 -12.26
CA ILE A 251 -2.08 -19.65 -12.71
C ILE A 251 -3.30 -19.34 -13.59
N VAL A 252 -3.85 -18.15 -13.47
CA VAL A 252 -4.87 -17.61 -14.38
C VAL A 252 -4.16 -17.13 -15.65
N GLU A 253 -4.17 -17.95 -16.67
CA GLU A 253 -3.38 -17.72 -17.91
C GLU A 253 -3.75 -16.42 -18.62
N GLU A 254 -5.04 -16.03 -18.60
CA GLU A 254 -5.55 -14.80 -19.20
C GLU A 254 -4.98 -13.54 -18.55
N GLN A 255 -4.45 -13.66 -17.32
CA GLN A 255 -3.91 -12.57 -16.53
C GLN A 255 -2.41 -12.72 -16.23
N ALA A 256 -1.77 -13.78 -16.75
CA ALA A 256 -0.38 -14.11 -16.46
C ALA A 256 0.61 -13.25 -17.24
N VAL A 257 0.22 -12.75 -18.42
CA VAL A 257 1.09 -11.88 -19.23
C VAL A 257 1.01 -10.45 -18.73
N PRO A 258 2.14 -9.82 -18.34
CA PRO A 258 2.16 -8.42 -17.95
C PRO A 258 1.66 -7.50 -19.05
N ASP A 259 0.65 -6.66 -18.75
CA ASP A 259 0.05 -5.73 -19.72
C ASP A 259 -0.45 -4.47 -19.00
N GLY A 260 0.10 -3.32 -19.36
CA GLY A 260 -0.25 -2.03 -18.78
C GLY A 260 -1.65 -1.52 -19.15
N ASN A 261 -2.36 -2.19 -20.06
CA ASN A 261 -3.75 -1.87 -20.39
C ASN A 261 -4.76 -2.66 -19.55
N PHE A 262 -4.32 -3.68 -18.81
CA PHE A 262 -5.15 -4.51 -17.93
C PHE A 262 -6.42 -5.04 -18.62
N PRO A 263 -6.33 -5.75 -19.76
CA PRO A 263 -7.44 -5.99 -20.68
C PRO A 263 -8.59 -6.81 -20.11
N THR A 264 -8.38 -7.53 -19.00
CA THR A 264 -9.40 -8.40 -18.38
C THR A 264 -10.12 -7.78 -17.19
N VAL A 265 -9.70 -6.58 -16.75
CA VAL A 265 -10.25 -5.92 -15.56
C VAL A 265 -10.40 -4.42 -15.79
N LYS A 266 -11.39 -3.80 -15.15
CA LYS A 266 -11.53 -2.33 -15.16
C LYS A 266 -10.52 -1.65 -14.24
N SER A 267 -10.22 -2.30 -13.13
CA SER A 267 -9.26 -1.86 -12.13
C SER A 267 -8.44 -3.07 -11.70
N PRO A 268 -7.11 -3.04 -11.80
CA PRO A 268 -6.25 -4.16 -11.38
C PRO A 268 -6.04 -4.14 -9.86
N ASN A 269 -7.13 -3.99 -9.09
CA ASN A 269 -7.12 -3.88 -7.64
C ASN A 269 -7.65 -5.15 -7.00
N PRO A 270 -6.84 -5.96 -6.30
CA PRO A 270 -7.26 -7.21 -5.67
C PRO A 270 -8.23 -7.00 -4.48
N GLU A 271 -8.48 -5.75 -4.06
CA GLU A 271 -9.53 -5.41 -3.08
C GLU A 271 -10.93 -5.53 -3.69
N GLU A 272 -11.04 -5.46 -5.02
CA GLU A 272 -12.29 -5.45 -5.76
C GLU A 272 -12.65 -6.87 -6.21
N PRO A 273 -13.80 -7.44 -5.80
CA PRO A 273 -14.22 -8.79 -6.21
C PRO A 273 -14.25 -8.98 -7.73
N GLU A 274 -14.58 -7.91 -8.48
CA GLU A 274 -14.63 -7.92 -9.94
C GLU A 274 -13.26 -8.23 -10.56
N ALA A 275 -12.16 -7.77 -9.96
CA ALA A 275 -10.81 -8.04 -10.44
C ALA A 275 -10.45 -9.54 -10.34
N LEU A 276 -11.02 -10.24 -9.37
CA LEU A 276 -10.76 -11.65 -9.12
C LEU A 276 -11.77 -12.60 -9.78
N THR A 277 -12.71 -12.10 -10.57
CA THR A 277 -13.82 -12.90 -11.14
C THR A 277 -13.32 -14.14 -11.90
N ILE A 278 -12.27 -14.01 -12.73
CA ILE A 278 -11.72 -15.14 -13.51
C ILE A 278 -11.08 -16.16 -12.58
N ALA A 279 -10.31 -15.68 -11.59
CA ALA A 279 -9.65 -16.56 -10.62
C ALA A 279 -10.66 -17.30 -9.72
N LEU A 280 -11.72 -16.62 -9.28
CA LEU A 280 -12.79 -17.24 -8.49
C LEU A 280 -13.54 -18.32 -9.28
N LYS A 281 -13.86 -18.05 -10.56
CA LYS A 281 -14.47 -19.03 -11.45
C LYS A 281 -13.56 -20.26 -11.62
N LYS A 282 -12.27 -20.05 -11.93
CA LYS A 282 -11.29 -21.14 -12.03
C LYS A 282 -11.20 -21.95 -10.72
N ALA A 283 -11.25 -21.27 -9.58
CA ALA A 283 -11.20 -21.92 -8.27
C ALA A 283 -12.40 -22.84 -8.03
N ASP A 284 -13.61 -22.43 -8.45
CA ASP A 284 -14.79 -23.27 -8.35
C ASP A 284 -14.74 -24.46 -9.31
N GLU A 285 -14.27 -24.27 -10.54
CA GLU A 285 -14.13 -25.34 -11.55
C GLU A 285 -13.19 -26.46 -11.09
N ILE A 286 -12.07 -26.10 -10.44
CA ILE A 286 -11.07 -27.10 -10.02
C ILE A 286 -11.20 -27.51 -8.55
N GLY A 287 -12.10 -26.90 -7.79
CA GLY A 287 -12.24 -27.11 -6.36
C GLY A 287 -11.00 -26.63 -5.58
N ALA A 288 -10.53 -25.42 -5.84
CA ALA A 288 -9.37 -24.86 -5.14
C ALA A 288 -9.66 -24.55 -3.67
N ASP A 289 -8.63 -24.59 -2.85
CA ASP A 289 -8.69 -24.26 -1.42
C ASP A 289 -8.59 -22.76 -1.17
N ILE A 290 -7.75 -22.08 -1.99
CA ILE A 290 -7.42 -20.65 -1.84
C ILE A 290 -7.21 -20.00 -3.21
N VAL A 291 -7.62 -18.74 -3.32
CA VAL A 291 -7.32 -17.85 -4.45
C VAL A 291 -6.45 -16.70 -3.95
N ILE A 292 -5.39 -16.42 -4.68
CA ILE A 292 -4.48 -15.29 -4.43
C ILE A 292 -4.48 -14.38 -5.65
N GLY A 293 -4.68 -13.08 -5.43
CA GLY A 293 -4.50 -12.03 -6.43
C GLY A 293 -3.63 -10.91 -5.90
N THR A 294 -2.79 -10.30 -6.75
CA THR A 294 -1.94 -9.17 -6.37
C THR A 294 -2.17 -8.00 -7.30
N ASP A 295 -1.90 -6.78 -6.83
CA ASP A 295 -1.92 -5.60 -7.69
C ASP A 295 -0.68 -5.53 -8.61
N PRO A 296 -0.66 -4.63 -9.61
CA PRO A 296 0.37 -4.62 -10.65
C PRO A 296 1.82 -4.50 -10.15
N ASP A 297 2.07 -3.78 -9.07
CA ASP A 297 3.40 -3.64 -8.49
C ASP A 297 3.66 -4.57 -7.29
N CYS A 298 2.72 -5.51 -7.04
CA CYS A 298 2.86 -6.60 -6.09
C CYS A 298 3.13 -6.15 -4.65
N ASP A 299 2.48 -5.06 -4.24
CA ASP A 299 2.55 -4.59 -2.86
C ASP A 299 1.26 -4.90 -2.06
N ARG A 300 0.16 -5.33 -2.73
CA ARG A 300 -1.11 -5.74 -2.12
C ARG A 300 -1.49 -7.16 -2.49
N ILE A 301 -2.17 -7.84 -1.54
CA ILE A 301 -2.62 -9.21 -1.70
C ILE A 301 -4.12 -9.35 -1.40
N GLY A 302 -4.89 -9.81 -2.37
CA GLY A 302 -6.27 -10.26 -2.20
C GLY A 302 -6.31 -11.78 -1.99
N ILE A 303 -7.05 -12.22 -0.98
CA ILE A 303 -7.18 -13.64 -0.62
C ILE A 303 -8.65 -14.00 -0.61
N ALA A 304 -9.03 -15.02 -1.40
CA ALA A 304 -10.34 -15.64 -1.27
C ALA A 304 -10.21 -17.09 -0.82
N VAL A 305 -11.10 -17.49 0.06
CA VAL A 305 -11.12 -18.83 0.69
C VAL A 305 -12.55 -19.37 0.76
N ARG A 306 -12.72 -20.66 0.97
CA ARG A 306 -14.04 -21.26 1.11
C ARG A 306 -14.62 -20.99 2.49
N ASP A 307 -15.83 -20.42 2.51
CA ASP A 307 -16.63 -20.22 3.72
C ASP A 307 -17.18 -21.53 4.29
N LEU A 308 -18.03 -21.44 5.30
CA LEU A 308 -18.67 -22.62 5.94
C LEU A 308 -19.58 -23.42 4.99
N HIS A 309 -20.04 -22.81 3.90
CA HIS A 309 -20.91 -23.45 2.89
C HIS A 309 -20.13 -23.90 1.64
N GLY A 310 -18.80 -23.74 1.65
CA GLY A 310 -17.94 -24.10 0.53
C GLY A 310 -17.90 -23.08 -0.61
N LYS A 311 -18.49 -21.89 -0.43
CA LYS A 311 -18.44 -20.79 -1.40
C LYS A 311 -17.13 -20.02 -1.25
N MET A 312 -16.50 -19.67 -2.37
CA MET A 312 -15.34 -18.74 -2.36
C MET A 312 -15.78 -17.34 -1.95
N VAL A 313 -15.16 -16.81 -0.91
CA VAL A 313 -15.38 -15.45 -0.39
C VAL A 313 -14.06 -14.71 -0.29
N LEU A 314 -14.04 -13.47 -0.80
CA LEU A 314 -12.90 -12.57 -0.66
C LEU A 314 -12.85 -12.05 0.78
N LEU A 315 -11.71 -12.23 1.43
CA LEU A 315 -11.44 -11.64 2.74
C LEU A 315 -11.07 -10.16 2.55
N ASN A 316 -11.52 -9.31 3.48
CA ASN A 316 -11.04 -7.92 3.48
C ASN A 316 -9.64 -7.82 4.08
N GLY A 317 -8.97 -6.66 3.89
CA GLY A 317 -7.60 -6.46 4.35
C GLY A 317 -7.44 -6.59 5.86
N ASN A 318 -8.45 -6.21 6.65
CA ASN A 318 -8.43 -6.39 8.10
C ASN A 318 -8.45 -7.88 8.49
N GLN A 319 -9.29 -8.69 7.84
CA GLN A 319 -9.36 -10.14 8.07
C GLN A 319 -8.04 -10.84 7.70
N THR A 320 -7.47 -10.47 6.56
CA THR A 320 -6.18 -10.97 6.11
C THR A 320 -5.07 -10.63 7.11
N MET A 321 -5.00 -9.36 7.53
CA MET A 321 -4.02 -8.87 8.50
C MET A 321 -4.14 -9.58 9.86
N VAL A 322 -5.36 -9.77 10.35
CA VAL A 322 -5.63 -10.50 11.61
C VAL A 322 -5.10 -11.91 11.54
N MET A 323 -5.41 -12.64 10.48
CA MET A 323 -4.96 -14.04 10.31
C MET A 323 -3.44 -14.16 10.21
N MET A 324 -2.81 -13.28 9.45
CA MET A 324 -1.36 -13.27 9.31
C MET A 324 -0.67 -12.92 10.64
N THR A 325 -1.19 -11.92 11.37
CA THR A 325 -0.62 -11.52 12.66
C THR A 325 -0.80 -12.61 13.73
N GLU A 326 -1.99 -13.19 13.84
CA GLU A 326 -2.24 -14.29 14.78
C GLU A 326 -1.31 -15.48 14.50
N PHE A 327 -1.20 -15.90 13.24
CA PHE A 327 -0.33 -17.00 12.85
C PHE A 327 1.14 -16.71 13.19
N LEU A 328 1.66 -15.53 12.84
CA LEU A 328 3.05 -15.17 13.13
C LEU A 328 3.34 -15.15 14.63
N LEU A 329 2.43 -14.62 15.45
CA LEU A 329 2.58 -14.61 16.90
C LEU A 329 2.44 -16.00 17.52
N GLU A 330 1.57 -16.85 16.98
CA GLU A 330 1.48 -18.25 17.38
C GLU A 330 2.80 -18.99 17.07
N GLN A 331 3.36 -18.84 15.86
CA GLN A 331 4.63 -19.46 15.50
C GLN A 331 5.78 -18.92 16.35
N GLN A 332 5.81 -17.59 16.61
CA GLN A 332 6.83 -17.00 17.47
C GLN A 332 6.71 -17.49 18.91
N SER A 333 5.49 -17.69 19.42
CA SER A 333 5.27 -18.21 20.79
C SER A 333 5.89 -19.59 21.00
N LYS A 334 5.89 -20.44 19.96
CA LYS A 334 6.54 -21.78 19.99
C LYS A 334 8.06 -21.70 20.10
N LYS A 335 8.66 -20.60 19.59
CA LYS A 335 10.10 -20.31 19.67
C LYS A 335 10.46 -19.56 20.96
N GLY A 336 9.49 -18.97 21.64
CA GLY A 336 9.64 -18.07 22.77
C GLY A 336 9.82 -16.60 22.37
N PHE A 337 9.26 -15.72 23.17
CA PHE A 337 9.43 -14.27 23.04
C PHE A 337 10.66 -13.81 23.84
N LYS A 338 11.38 -12.82 23.30
CA LYS A 338 12.51 -12.16 23.97
C LYS A 338 12.06 -10.95 24.79
N GLY A 339 10.83 -10.47 24.56
CA GLY A 339 10.24 -9.32 25.24
C GLY A 339 10.51 -7.98 24.57
N ASN A 340 11.05 -7.99 23.35
CA ASN A 340 11.29 -6.80 22.54
C ASN A 340 10.60 -6.89 21.16
N GLU A 341 9.67 -7.82 20.99
CA GLU A 341 8.91 -7.96 19.76
C GLU A 341 7.77 -6.95 19.68
N PHE A 342 7.48 -6.51 18.45
CA PHE A 342 6.29 -5.72 18.20
C PHE A 342 5.60 -6.08 16.87
N VAL A 343 4.31 -5.79 16.83
CA VAL A 343 3.48 -5.81 15.62
C VAL A 343 2.90 -4.42 15.38
N ALA A 344 2.54 -4.10 14.14
CA ALA A 344 2.05 -2.76 13.82
C ALA A 344 0.86 -2.77 12.85
N SER A 345 0.00 -1.76 12.97
CA SER A 345 -1.01 -1.45 11.97
C SER A 345 -1.30 0.06 11.90
N THR A 346 -2.34 0.45 11.14
CA THR A 346 -2.70 1.86 11.00
C THR A 346 -3.83 2.27 11.94
N ILE A 347 -3.91 3.58 12.24
CA ILE A 347 -4.98 4.17 13.09
C ILE A 347 -6.40 3.97 12.55
N VAL A 348 -6.58 3.46 11.33
CA VAL A 348 -7.90 3.18 10.75
C VAL A 348 -8.16 1.68 10.57
N SER A 349 -7.17 0.85 10.87
CA SER A 349 -7.27 -0.61 10.83
C SER A 349 -8.07 -1.16 12.03
N THR A 350 -8.42 -2.44 11.96
CA THR A 350 -9.15 -3.15 13.01
C THR A 350 -8.44 -3.13 14.37
N PRO A 351 -9.13 -2.85 15.48
CA PRO A 351 -8.57 -2.98 16.83
C PRO A 351 -8.23 -4.43 17.21
N MET A 352 -8.71 -5.41 16.48
CA MET A 352 -8.45 -6.84 16.76
C MET A 352 -6.95 -7.17 16.75
N VAL A 353 -6.14 -6.49 15.92
CA VAL A 353 -4.67 -6.68 15.92
C VAL A 353 -4.08 -6.35 17.30
N LYS A 354 -4.55 -5.28 17.93
CA LYS A 354 -4.14 -4.94 19.29
C LYS A 354 -4.58 -6.00 20.30
N ALA A 355 -5.82 -6.49 20.19
CA ALA A 355 -6.33 -7.53 21.09
C ALA A 355 -5.49 -8.82 21.00
N ILE A 356 -5.06 -9.19 19.78
CA ILE A 356 -4.14 -10.33 19.54
C ILE A 356 -2.79 -10.05 20.20
N ALA A 357 -2.17 -8.90 19.93
CA ALA A 357 -0.87 -8.54 20.50
C ALA A 357 -0.88 -8.54 22.03
N ASP A 358 -1.93 -7.97 22.63
CA ASP A 358 -2.12 -7.96 24.10
C ASP A 358 -2.19 -9.39 24.68
N ALA A 359 -2.88 -10.33 23.99
CA ALA A 359 -3.00 -11.72 24.43
C ALA A 359 -1.65 -12.45 24.43
N TYR A 360 -0.77 -12.13 23.47
CA TYR A 360 0.60 -12.66 23.41
C TYR A 360 1.59 -11.82 24.24
N LYS A 361 1.17 -10.71 24.84
CA LYS A 361 2.02 -9.75 25.57
C LYS A 361 3.13 -9.16 24.70
N VAL A 362 2.83 -8.94 23.42
CA VAL A 362 3.69 -8.32 22.43
C VAL A 362 3.29 -6.85 22.29
N GLU A 363 4.28 -5.97 22.11
CA GLU A 363 4.01 -4.55 21.90
C GLU A 363 3.23 -4.32 20.60
N TYR A 364 2.16 -3.52 20.68
CA TYR A 364 1.41 -3.06 19.52
C TYR A 364 1.73 -1.60 19.24
N LYS A 365 2.15 -1.29 18.02
CA LYS A 365 2.37 0.08 17.55
C LYS A 365 1.37 0.46 16.47
N GLU A 366 0.86 1.68 16.56
CA GLU A 366 -0.14 2.22 15.65
C GLU A 366 0.41 3.46 14.92
N GLY A 367 0.31 3.49 13.59
CA GLY A 367 0.78 4.59 12.75
C GLY A 367 -0.32 5.24 11.92
N LEU A 368 0.00 6.34 11.26
CA LEU A 368 -0.88 6.92 10.25
C LEU A 368 -1.13 5.94 9.10
N THR A 369 -2.18 6.19 8.31
CA THR A 369 -2.41 5.50 7.05
C THR A 369 -1.24 5.67 6.09
N GLY A 370 -0.86 4.56 5.47
CA GLY A 370 0.28 4.46 4.56
C GLY A 370 1.43 3.68 5.19
N PHE A 371 1.84 2.64 4.50
CA PHE A 371 2.78 1.63 5.00
C PHE A 371 4.15 2.19 5.40
N LYS A 372 4.55 3.31 4.79
CA LYS A 372 5.77 4.05 5.16
C LYS A 372 5.88 4.39 6.65
N TRP A 373 4.75 4.54 7.35
CA TRP A 373 4.75 4.79 8.78
C TRP A 373 5.09 3.55 9.59
N ILE A 374 4.69 2.35 9.10
CA ILE A 374 5.11 1.07 9.70
C ILE A 374 6.62 0.89 9.49
N ALA A 375 7.12 1.12 8.26
CA ALA A 375 8.54 1.09 7.97
C ALA A 375 9.35 2.09 8.83
N LYS A 376 8.79 3.29 9.04
CA LYS A 376 9.39 4.29 9.93
C LYS A 376 9.49 3.80 11.37
N MET A 377 8.51 3.09 11.90
CA MET A 377 8.59 2.53 13.26
C MET A 377 9.77 1.56 13.40
N ILE A 378 10.02 0.73 12.40
CA ILE A 378 11.18 -0.18 12.41
C ILE A 378 12.49 0.62 12.43
N LYS A 379 12.56 1.74 11.69
CA LYS A 379 13.72 2.64 11.67
C LYS A 379 13.90 3.36 13.01
N ASP A 380 12.80 3.85 13.61
CA ASP A 380 12.82 4.65 14.84
C ASP A 380 13.06 3.84 16.12
N PHE A 381 12.76 2.53 16.09
CA PHE A 381 12.91 1.62 17.24
C PHE A 381 13.81 0.42 16.89
N PRO A 382 15.10 0.65 16.58
CA PRO A 382 16.02 -0.40 16.11
C PRO A 382 16.32 -1.46 17.18
N GLU A 383 16.02 -1.19 18.46
CA GLU A 383 16.12 -2.14 19.56
C GLU A 383 14.98 -3.16 19.61
N LEU A 384 13.88 -2.87 18.92
CA LEU A 384 12.72 -3.75 18.83
C LEU A 384 12.80 -4.68 17.62
N THR A 385 12.17 -5.83 17.74
CA THR A 385 12.07 -6.84 16.67
C THR A 385 10.68 -6.79 16.06
N PHE A 386 10.58 -6.34 14.82
CA PHE A 386 9.30 -6.34 14.08
C PHE A 386 8.94 -7.76 13.63
N ILE A 387 7.78 -8.25 14.05
CA ILE A 387 7.27 -9.57 13.66
C ILE A 387 6.47 -9.50 12.37
N GLY A 388 5.55 -8.58 12.28
CA GLY A 388 4.71 -8.35 11.12
C GLY A 388 3.71 -7.23 11.34
N GLY A 389 3.12 -6.78 10.28
CA GLY A 389 2.10 -5.74 10.34
C GLY A 389 1.49 -5.42 8.99
N GLY A 390 0.37 -4.74 9.03
CA GLY A 390 -0.39 -4.48 7.82
C GLY A 390 -1.30 -3.28 7.91
N GLU A 391 -2.02 -3.07 6.83
CA GLU A 391 -3.05 -2.04 6.74
C GLU A 391 -4.33 -2.61 6.14
N GLU A 392 -5.44 -1.98 6.44
CA GLU A 392 -6.79 -2.37 5.98
C GLU A 392 -6.91 -2.42 4.45
N SER A 393 -6.00 -1.74 3.75
CA SER A 393 -5.92 -1.69 2.29
C SER A 393 -5.07 -2.81 1.69
N PHE A 394 -5.19 -4.03 2.23
CA PHE A 394 -4.64 -5.27 1.65
C PHE A 394 -3.11 -5.34 1.61
N GLY A 395 -2.40 -4.48 2.34
CA GLY A 395 -0.96 -4.53 2.48
C GLY A 395 -0.53 -5.26 3.74
N TYR A 396 0.49 -6.14 3.64
CA TYR A 396 1.10 -6.81 4.78
C TYR A 396 2.62 -6.94 4.59
N MET A 397 3.36 -6.96 5.67
CA MET A 397 4.80 -7.16 5.69
C MET A 397 5.19 -8.10 6.83
N ILE A 398 6.10 -9.04 6.53
CA ILE A 398 6.59 -10.05 7.47
C ILE A 398 8.05 -9.74 7.75
N SER A 399 8.41 -9.63 9.03
CA SER A 399 9.78 -9.30 9.41
C SER A 399 10.26 -7.96 8.81
N ASP A 400 11.55 -7.67 8.85
CA ASP A 400 12.11 -6.37 8.48
C ASP A 400 13.07 -6.42 7.29
N PHE A 401 13.14 -7.55 6.55
CA PHE A 401 14.05 -7.69 5.42
C PHE A 401 13.66 -6.81 4.21
N VAL A 402 12.38 -6.47 4.07
CA VAL A 402 11.82 -5.40 3.24
C VAL A 402 11.30 -4.27 4.12
N ARG A 403 10.97 -3.12 3.54
CA ARG A 403 10.44 -1.95 4.27
C ARG A 403 9.24 -1.32 3.57
N ASP A 404 8.52 -2.10 2.81
CA ASP A 404 7.19 -1.78 2.25
C ASP A 404 6.34 -3.05 2.26
N LYS A 405 5.07 -2.93 1.94
CA LYS A 405 4.15 -4.04 1.75
C LYS A 405 4.75 -5.06 0.77
N ASP A 406 4.64 -6.31 1.13
CA ASP A 406 5.24 -7.41 0.36
C ASP A 406 4.21 -8.50 0.07
N ALA A 407 3.58 -8.43 -1.11
CA ALA A 407 2.64 -9.44 -1.52
C ALA A 407 3.30 -10.76 -1.94
N VAL A 408 4.61 -10.80 -2.20
CA VAL A 408 5.32 -12.06 -2.50
C VAL A 408 5.38 -12.93 -1.25
N THR A 409 5.97 -12.40 -0.18
CA THR A 409 6.09 -13.15 1.09
C THR A 409 4.74 -13.33 1.78
N ALA A 410 3.82 -12.34 1.66
CA ALA A 410 2.46 -12.48 2.18
C ALA A 410 1.67 -13.58 1.46
N THR A 411 1.90 -13.81 0.16
CA THR A 411 1.32 -14.95 -0.57
C THR A 411 1.83 -16.27 -0.01
N LEU A 412 3.12 -16.39 0.22
CA LEU A 412 3.70 -17.59 0.83
C LEU A 412 3.10 -17.84 2.22
N LEU A 413 3.02 -16.81 3.07
CA LEU A 413 2.43 -16.90 4.40
C LEU A 413 0.94 -17.32 4.35
N ALA A 414 0.15 -16.76 3.43
CA ALA A 414 -1.26 -17.16 3.27
C ALA A 414 -1.40 -18.63 2.90
N CYS A 415 -0.53 -19.13 2.02
CA CYS A 415 -0.50 -20.54 1.63
C CYS A 415 -0.04 -21.44 2.81
N GLU A 416 0.93 -21.02 3.61
CA GLU A 416 1.34 -21.70 4.85
C GLU A 416 0.16 -21.84 5.83
N ILE A 417 -0.55 -20.74 6.12
CA ILE A 417 -1.73 -20.74 7.00
C ILE A 417 -2.79 -21.72 6.47
N ALA A 418 -3.07 -21.67 5.16
CA ALA A 418 -4.06 -22.55 4.54
C ALA A 418 -3.63 -24.03 4.60
N ALA A 419 -2.36 -24.34 4.39
CA ALA A 419 -1.82 -25.71 4.47
C ALA A 419 -1.86 -26.24 5.90
N PHE A 420 -1.44 -25.47 6.89
CA PHE A 420 -1.57 -25.83 8.31
C PHE A 420 -3.02 -26.10 8.71
N ALA A 421 -3.95 -25.24 8.27
CA ALA A 421 -5.38 -25.43 8.53
C ALA A 421 -5.90 -26.73 7.89
N LYS A 422 -5.56 -26.97 6.61
CA LYS A 422 -5.98 -28.16 5.88
C LYS A 422 -5.44 -29.45 6.51
N ALA A 423 -4.18 -29.47 6.92
CA ALA A 423 -3.53 -30.65 7.53
C ALA A 423 -4.19 -31.10 8.85
N LYS A 424 -4.80 -30.18 9.60
CA LYS A 424 -5.56 -30.51 10.81
C LYS A 424 -7.07 -30.66 10.58
N GLY A 425 -7.53 -30.78 9.31
CA GLY A 425 -8.94 -30.96 8.96
C GLY A 425 -9.79 -29.69 9.11
N SER A 426 -9.15 -28.52 9.15
CA SER A 426 -9.79 -27.20 9.21
C SER A 426 -9.70 -26.47 7.84
N SER A 427 -9.96 -25.20 7.81
CA SER A 427 -9.76 -24.32 6.65
C SER A 427 -9.31 -22.93 7.10
N PHE A 428 -8.72 -22.16 6.20
CA PHE A 428 -8.33 -20.77 6.49
C PHE A 428 -9.51 -19.97 7.09
N TYR A 429 -10.70 -20.12 6.53
CA TYR A 429 -11.91 -19.45 7.02
C TYR A 429 -12.30 -19.88 8.44
N LYS A 430 -12.25 -21.19 8.74
CA LYS A 430 -12.53 -21.69 10.10
C LYS A 430 -11.51 -21.15 11.11
N GLU A 431 -10.23 -21.04 10.74
CA GLU A 431 -9.22 -20.47 11.61
C GLU A 431 -9.50 -18.97 11.90
N LEU A 432 -10.00 -18.22 10.91
CA LEU A 432 -10.47 -16.85 11.14
C LEU A 432 -11.62 -16.82 12.16
N LEU A 433 -12.58 -17.73 12.05
CA LEU A 433 -13.68 -17.80 13.02
C LEU A 433 -13.20 -18.23 14.40
N HIS A 434 -12.20 -19.10 14.50
CA HIS A 434 -11.54 -19.42 15.77
C HIS A 434 -10.84 -18.20 16.36
N ALA A 435 -10.19 -17.36 15.56
CA ALA A 435 -9.64 -16.11 16.04
C ALA A 435 -10.74 -15.18 16.59
N TYR A 436 -11.90 -15.13 15.93
CA TYR A 436 -13.05 -14.36 16.44
C TYR A 436 -13.60 -14.90 17.77
N THR A 437 -13.63 -16.21 17.98
CA THR A 437 -14.04 -16.76 19.30
C THR A 437 -13.03 -16.49 20.39
N LYS A 438 -11.76 -16.32 20.06
CA LYS A 438 -10.67 -16.07 21.00
C LYS A 438 -10.52 -14.60 21.39
N TYR A 439 -10.72 -13.68 20.42
CA TYR A 439 -10.41 -12.26 20.60
C TYR A 439 -11.63 -11.34 20.47
N GLY A 440 -12.81 -11.90 20.16
CA GLY A 440 -14.01 -11.15 19.80
C GLY A 440 -14.19 -11.02 18.31
N PHE A 441 -15.44 -10.95 17.86
CA PHE A 441 -15.77 -10.74 16.46
C PHE A 441 -15.78 -9.25 16.16
N TYR A 442 -14.79 -8.81 15.41
CA TYR A 442 -14.67 -7.46 14.84
C TYR A 442 -15.18 -7.47 13.41
N LYS A 443 -16.04 -6.50 13.08
CA LYS A 443 -16.54 -6.29 11.72
C LYS A 443 -16.29 -4.86 11.29
N GLU A 444 -15.55 -4.73 10.21
CA GLU A 444 -15.19 -3.44 9.62
C GLU A 444 -16.11 -3.11 8.46
N TYR A 445 -16.32 -1.81 8.27
CA TYR A 445 -17.04 -1.25 7.14
C TYR A 445 -16.44 0.09 6.71
N LEU A 446 -16.39 0.33 5.40
CA LEU A 446 -15.85 1.57 4.84
C LEU A 446 -16.91 2.31 4.04
N ILE A 447 -17.09 3.59 4.33
CA ILE A 447 -17.85 4.50 3.48
C ILE A 447 -16.90 5.53 2.89
N SER A 448 -17.00 5.74 1.58
CA SER A 448 -16.24 6.73 0.84
C SER A 448 -17.19 7.71 0.17
N LEU A 449 -17.28 8.92 0.71
CA LEU A 449 -18.09 9.99 0.14
C LEU A 449 -17.23 10.84 -0.80
N VAL A 450 -17.60 10.85 -2.07
CA VAL A 450 -16.97 11.69 -3.10
C VAL A 450 -17.88 12.87 -3.38
N LYS A 451 -17.34 14.08 -3.25
CA LYS A 451 -18.00 15.33 -3.60
C LYS A 451 -17.38 15.89 -4.88
N LYS A 452 -18.02 16.84 -5.55
CA LYS A 452 -17.49 17.38 -6.81
C LYS A 452 -17.05 18.83 -6.65
N GLY A 453 -15.91 19.15 -7.25
CA GLY A 453 -15.43 20.52 -7.38
C GLY A 453 -14.98 21.19 -6.07
N ILE A 454 -14.79 22.49 -6.10
CA ILE A 454 -14.32 23.32 -4.98
C ILE A 454 -15.33 23.29 -3.83
N SER A 455 -16.63 23.43 -4.13
CA SER A 455 -17.70 23.33 -3.14
C SER A 455 -17.70 22.01 -2.38
N GLY A 456 -17.37 20.90 -3.05
CA GLY A 456 -17.24 19.59 -2.41
C GLY A 456 -16.09 19.53 -1.40
N SER A 457 -14.98 20.18 -1.69
CA SER A 457 -13.87 20.29 -0.73
C SER A 457 -14.24 21.12 0.49
N GLU A 458 -14.98 22.22 0.29
CA GLU A 458 -15.49 23.07 1.37
C GLU A 458 -16.51 22.33 2.25
N GLU A 459 -17.42 21.56 1.65
CA GLU A 459 -18.38 20.71 2.38
C GLU A 459 -17.66 19.70 3.28
N ILE A 460 -16.62 19.04 2.76
CA ILE A 460 -15.82 18.07 3.54
C ILE A 460 -15.07 18.76 4.68
N ALA A 461 -14.48 19.94 4.42
CA ALA A 461 -13.81 20.71 5.46
C ALA A 461 -14.80 21.14 6.57
N GLN A 462 -16.01 21.58 6.19
CA GLN A 462 -17.06 21.93 7.15
C GLN A 462 -17.56 20.72 7.94
N MET A 463 -17.66 19.53 7.30
CA MET A 463 -18.03 18.29 7.99
C MET A 463 -17.01 17.94 9.08
N MET A 464 -15.70 17.99 8.76
CA MET A 464 -14.64 17.74 9.76
C MET A 464 -14.63 18.79 10.88
N LYS A 465 -14.90 20.05 10.55
CA LYS A 465 -15.02 21.12 11.55
C LYS A 465 -16.19 20.86 12.49
N ASN A 466 -17.36 20.51 11.95
CA ASN A 466 -18.56 20.22 12.75
C ASN A 466 -18.33 19.04 13.70
N LEU A 467 -17.67 17.96 13.24
CA LEU A 467 -17.34 16.81 14.09
C LEU A 467 -16.41 17.18 15.24
N ARG A 468 -15.50 18.17 15.08
CA ARG A 468 -14.60 18.65 16.14
C ARG A 468 -15.29 19.60 17.11
N GLU A 469 -16.08 20.55 16.61
CA GLU A 469 -16.77 21.56 17.42
C GLU A 469 -17.98 20.99 18.19
N ASN A 470 -18.65 20.00 17.60
CA ASN A 470 -19.82 19.33 18.16
C ASN A 470 -19.57 17.80 18.22
N PRO A 471 -18.67 17.33 19.08
CA PRO A 471 -18.30 15.93 19.12
C PRO A 471 -19.50 15.05 19.48
N LEU A 472 -19.55 13.88 18.83
CA LEU A 472 -20.56 12.87 19.08
C LEU A 472 -20.49 12.40 20.53
N LYS A 473 -21.65 12.36 21.21
CA LYS A 473 -21.77 11.86 22.60
C LYS A 473 -22.14 10.38 22.64
N GLU A 474 -22.82 9.93 21.61
CA GLU A 474 -23.32 8.56 21.45
C GLU A 474 -23.18 8.13 19.98
N ILE A 475 -22.92 6.86 19.75
CA ILE A 475 -22.77 6.25 18.43
C ILE A 475 -23.42 4.87 18.47
N GLY A 476 -24.43 4.64 17.63
CA GLY A 476 -25.13 3.36 17.58
C GLY A 476 -25.84 2.97 18.89
N GLY A 477 -26.13 3.92 19.77
CA GLY A 477 -26.69 3.70 21.11
C GLY A 477 -25.64 3.41 22.17
N GLU A 478 -24.36 3.61 21.89
CA GLU A 478 -23.24 3.45 22.82
C GLU A 478 -22.60 4.81 23.15
N LYS A 479 -22.29 5.04 24.42
CA LYS A 479 -21.64 6.29 24.83
C LYS A 479 -20.22 6.39 24.28
N VAL A 480 -19.88 7.56 23.74
CA VAL A 480 -18.49 7.88 23.37
C VAL A 480 -17.68 8.08 24.64
N THR A 481 -16.59 7.34 24.77
CA THR A 481 -15.71 7.37 25.94
C THR A 481 -14.39 8.08 25.68
N MET A 482 -13.91 8.05 24.42
CA MET A 482 -12.62 8.63 24.05
C MET A 482 -12.67 9.19 22.62
N ILE A 483 -11.99 10.31 22.41
CA ILE A 483 -11.85 10.96 21.11
C ILE A 483 -10.37 11.24 20.87
N HIS A 484 -9.84 10.79 19.72
CA HIS A 484 -8.50 11.14 19.25
C HIS A 484 -8.62 12.14 18.09
N ASP A 485 -8.13 13.35 18.27
CA ASP A 485 -7.91 14.30 17.19
C ASP A 485 -6.44 14.32 16.79
N ILE A 486 -6.13 13.64 15.71
CA ILE A 486 -4.75 13.49 15.22
C ILE A 486 -4.21 14.81 14.67
N GLN A 487 -5.09 15.72 14.21
CA GLN A 487 -4.67 17.04 13.72
C GLN A 487 -4.08 17.92 14.84
N THR A 488 -4.63 17.80 16.03
CA THR A 488 -4.16 18.54 17.22
C THR A 488 -3.23 17.72 18.10
N SER A 489 -3.04 16.42 17.80
CA SER A 489 -2.29 15.43 18.60
C SER A 489 -2.88 15.26 20.02
N ILE A 490 -4.21 15.29 20.14
CA ILE A 490 -4.93 15.22 21.42
C ILE A 490 -5.76 13.95 21.53
N SER A 491 -5.64 13.28 22.67
CA SER A 491 -6.59 12.26 23.14
C SER A 491 -7.41 12.84 24.30
N HIS A 492 -8.73 12.78 24.19
CA HIS A 492 -9.69 13.26 25.17
C HIS A 492 -10.53 12.12 25.73
N ILE A 493 -10.45 11.87 27.04
CA ILE A 493 -11.32 10.92 27.75
C ILE A 493 -12.57 11.68 28.20
N VAL A 494 -13.71 11.37 27.56
CA VAL A 494 -14.95 12.17 27.69
C VAL A 494 -15.48 12.18 29.13
N ALA A 495 -15.50 11.04 29.81
CA ALA A 495 -16.06 10.90 31.15
C ALA A 495 -15.32 11.73 32.21
N THR A 496 -14.02 11.95 32.09
CA THR A 496 -13.18 12.65 33.07
C THR A 496 -12.72 14.03 32.62
N GLY A 497 -12.90 14.34 31.33
CA GLY A 497 -12.33 15.52 30.69
C GLY A 497 -10.80 15.49 30.58
N LYS A 498 -10.16 14.34 30.91
CA LYS A 498 -8.70 14.20 30.85
C LYS A 498 -8.20 14.29 29.39
N ILE A 499 -7.21 15.15 29.22
CA ILE A 499 -6.52 15.34 27.95
C ILE A 499 -5.10 14.79 28.05
N SER A 500 -4.64 14.09 27.00
CA SER A 500 -3.25 13.63 26.85
C SER A 500 -2.77 13.84 25.42
N THR A 501 -1.45 13.92 25.24
CA THR A 501 -0.83 14.07 23.92
C THR A 501 -0.70 12.71 23.24
N LEU A 502 -1.04 12.66 21.96
CA LEU A 502 -0.80 11.50 21.09
C LEU A 502 0.60 11.62 20.47
N ASN A 503 1.38 10.57 20.59
CA ASN A 503 2.72 10.51 19.98
C ASN A 503 2.64 9.93 18.56
N ILE A 504 1.83 10.57 17.71
CA ILE A 504 1.63 10.23 16.29
C ILE A 504 1.79 11.52 15.48
N PRO A 505 2.40 11.50 14.30
CA PRO A 505 2.50 12.68 13.43
C PRO A 505 1.11 13.27 13.13
N LYS A 506 1.06 14.59 12.98
CA LYS A 506 -0.22 15.29 12.72
C LYS A 506 -0.81 14.89 11.38
N SER A 507 -2.11 14.62 11.37
CA SER A 507 -2.89 14.32 10.17
C SER A 507 -4.35 14.71 10.40
N ASN A 508 -5.06 15.09 9.34
CA ASN A 508 -6.47 15.43 9.46
C ASN A 508 -7.35 14.16 9.62
N VAL A 509 -7.26 13.55 10.80
CA VAL A 509 -8.04 12.36 11.17
C VAL A 509 -8.67 12.60 12.54
N LEU A 510 -9.92 12.20 12.68
CA LEU A 510 -10.67 12.23 13.94
C LEU A 510 -11.21 10.84 14.23
N ILE A 511 -10.97 10.32 15.44
CA ILE A 511 -11.35 8.95 15.81
C ILE A 511 -12.18 8.99 17.10
N TYR A 512 -13.32 8.30 17.07
CA TYR A 512 -14.20 8.10 18.21
C TYR A 512 -14.15 6.65 18.68
N TYR A 513 -14.15 6.47 20.00
CA TYR A 513 -14.27 5.16 20.66
C TYR A 513 -15.45 5.16 21.61
N THR A 514 -16.23 4.09 21.60
CA THR A 514 -17.38 3.91 22.50
C THR A 514 -17.04 3.00 23.69
N GLU A 515 -17.95 2.94 24.65
CA GLU A 515 -17.84 2.08 25.83
C GLU A 515 -17.77 0.57 25.53
N ASN A 516 -18.34 0.13 24.40
CA ASN A 516 -18.31 -1.27 23.96
C ASN A 516 -17.26 -1.53 22.86
N GLY A 517 -16.33 -0.59 22.64
CA GLY A 517 -15.21 -0.76 21.73
C GLY A 517 -15.51 -0.50 20.24
N THR A 518 -16.69 0.07 19.90
CA THR A 518 -16.91 0.59 18.55
C THR A 518 -15.92 1.70 18.26
N LYS A 519 -15.27 1.65 17.10
CA LYS A 519 -14.32 2.64 16.61
C LYS A 519 -14.82 3.24 15.30
N ILE A 520 -14.84 4.57 15.19
CA ILE A 520 -15.14 5.28 13.95
C ILE A 520 -14.03 6.29 13.68
N ALA A 521 -13.41 6.21 12.50
CA ALA A 521 -12.42 7.18 12.07
C ALA A 521 -12.91 7.94 10.84
N ALA A 522 -12.89 9.28 10.89
CA ALA A 522 -13.18 10.16 9.76
C ALA A 522 -11.87 10.73 9.21
N ARG A 523 -11.63 10.54 7.91
CA ARG A 523 -10.40 10.97 7.24
C ARG A 523 -10.69 11.54 5.86
N PRO A 524 -10.53 12.85 5.64
CA PRO A 524 -10.58 13.43 4.30
C PRO A 524 -9.32 13.06 3.49
N SER A 525 -9.47 13.01 2.17
CA SER A 525 -8.34 12.89 1.25
C SER A 525 -7.56 14.21 1.20
N GLY A 526 -6.24 14.13 1.10
CA GLY A 526 -5.40 15.32 0.90
C GLY A 526 -5.38 15.84 -0.54
N THR A 527 -5.81 15.04 -1.51
CA THR A 527 -5.65 15.33 -2.95
C THR A 527 -6.96 15.41 -3.73
N GLU A 528 -8.03 14.85 -3.18
CA GLU A 528 -9.34 14.74 -3.85
C GLU A 528 -10.46 15.22 -2.91
N PRO A 529 -11.58 15.76 -3.43
CA PRO A 529 -12.75 16.10 -2.63
C PRO A 529 -13.51 14.85 -2.18
N LYS A 530 -12.90 14.11 -1.27
CA LYS A 530 -13.33 12.80 -0.79
C LYS A 530 -13.07 12.68 0.70
N ILE A 531 -14.01 12.09 1.43
CA ILE A 531 -13.82 11.71 2.83
C ILE A 531 -14.16 10.23 3.03
N LYS A 532 -13.35 9.55 3.82
CA LYS A 532 -13.56 8.15 4.20
C LYS A 532 -13.96 8.07 5.66
N PHE A 533 -14.96 7.25 5.95
CA PHE A 533 -15.35 6.84 7.29
C PHE A 533 -15.06 5.36 7.45
N TYR A 534 -14.19 5.02 8.39
CA TYR A 534 -13.83 3.66 8.75
C TYR A 534 -14.56 3.28 10.02
N PHE A 535 -15.32 2.20 9.96
CA PHE A 535 -16.06 1.64 11.09
C PHE A 535 -15.44 0.32 11.50
N SER A 536 -15.29 0.12 12.78
CA SER A 536 -15.06 -1.19 13.38
C SER A 536 -16.03 -1.36 14.54
N VAL A 537 -16.93 -2.32 14.40
CA VAL A 537 -17.86 -2.72 15.46
C VAL A 537 -17.49 -4.12 15.95
N ASN A 538 -17.73 -4.41 17.20
CA ASN A 538 -17.38 -5.72 17.75
C ASN A 538 -18.42 -6.24 18.75
N THR A 539 -18.35 -7.54 18.99
CA THR A 539 -19.07 -8.25 20.04
C THR A 539 -18.36 -9.58 20.33
N PRO A 540 -18.49 -10.17 21.52
CA PRO A 540 -18.04 -11.54 21.75
C PRO A 540 -18.69 -12.52 20.77
N LEU A 541 -17.94 -13.53 20.34
CA LEU A 541 -18.42 -14.70 19.63
C LEU A 541 -18.01 -15.92 20.45
N GLU A 542 -18.96 -16.60 21.09
CA GLU A 542 -18.62 -17.71 21.97
C GLU A 542 -18.38 -19.02 21.20
N ARG A 543 -19.13 -19.22 20.11
CA ARG A 543 -19.05 -20.44 19.28
C ARG A 543 -19.16 -20.10 17.80
N ILE A 544 -18.49 -20.88 16.97
CA ILE A 544 -18.50 -20.68 15.50
C ILE A 544 -19.92 -20.82 14.92
N GLU A 545 -20.74 -21.70 15.50
CA GLU A 545 -22.12 -21.93 15.06
C GLU A 545 -22.99 -20.65 15.18
N ASP A 546 -22.63 -19.74 16.06
CA ASP A 546 -23.36 -18.50 16.29
C ASP A 546 -22.88 -17.36 15.35
N PHE A 547 -21.88 -17.62 14.49
CA PHE A 547 -21.23 -16.61 13.65
C PHE A 547 -22.22 -15.85 12.77
N GLU A 548 -23.08 -16.54 12.02
CA GLU A 548 -24.00 -15.87 11.08
C GLU A 548 -25.03 -15.01 11.80
N ALA A 549 -25.52 -15.46 12.95
CA ALA A 549 -26.45 -14.68 13.77
C ALA A 549 -25.75 -13.42 14.34
N THR A 550 -24.53 -13.60 14.83
CA THR A 550 -23.69 -12.51 15.37
C THR A 550 -23.30 -11.51 14.27
N GLN A 551 -23.01 -12.00 13.07
CA GLN A 551 -22.73 -11.14 11.91
C GLN A 551 -23.91 -10.23 11.60
N LYS A 552 -25.12 -10.74 11.60
CA LYS A 552 -26.34 -9.94 11.39
C LYS A 552 -26.53 -8.85 12.45
N ILE A 553 -26.17 -9.14 13.71
CA ILE A 553 -26.22 -8.14 14.78
C ILE A 553 -25.26 -6.99 14.47
N LEU A 554 -24.03 -7.31 14.08
CA LEU A 554 -23.02 -6.29 13.73
C LEU A 554 -23.40 -5.53 12.45
N ASP A 555 -24.00 -6.19 11.45
CA ASP A 555 -24.52 -5.51 10.25
C ASP A 555 -25.61 -4.48 10.60
N ASN A 556 -26.55 -4.87 11.45
CA ASN A 556 -27.60 -3.96 11.91
C ASN A 556 -27.02 -2.79 12.72
N LYS A 557 -26.01 -3.04 13.54
CA LYS A 557 -25.29 -2.00 14.29
C LYS A 557 -24.62 -1.00 13.34
N ILE A 558 -23.90 -1.48 12.31
CA ILE A 558 -23.28 -0.62 11.29
C ILE A 558 -24.35 0.21 10.58
N GLN A 559 -25.46 -0.40 10.11
CA GLN A 559 -26.53 0.33 9.43
C GLN A 559 -27.18 1.39 10.32
N LYS A 560 -27.38 1.11 11.61
CA LYS A 560 -27.85 2.10 12.58
C LYS A 560 -26.91 3.31 12.63
N ILE A 561 -25.61 3.07 12.79
CA ILE A 561 -24.60 4.13 12.86
C ILE A 561 -24.54 4.94 11.54
N VAL A 562 -24.57 4.28 10.40
CA VAL A 562 -24.57 4.94 9.08
C VAL A 562 -25.77 5.87 8.91
N ASN A 563 -26.95 5.43 9.36
CA ASN A 563 -28.17 6.25 9.32
C ASN A 563 -28.09 7.45 10.29
N GLU A 564 -27.61 7.24 11.52
CA GLU A 564 -27.44 8.30 12.54
C GLU A 564 -26.48 9.39 12.03
N LEU A 565 -25.39 9.00 11.36
CA LEU A 565 -24.40 9.92 10.81
C LEU A 565 -24.77 10.50 9.43
N GLN A 566 -25.92 10.10 8.85
CA GLN A 566 -26.41 10.53 7.54
C GLN A 566 -25.36 10.34 6.41
N LEU A 567 -24.65 9.22 6.42
CA LEU A 567 -23.57 8.89 5.49
C LEU A 567 -24.04 8.06 4.28
N LYS A 568 -25.23 8.36 3.76
CA LYS A 568 -25.77 7.70 2.54
C LYS A 568 -25.66 8.60 1.33
#